data_7faf450b9e5cda4b280eaceb120d03eb
#
_entry.id   7faf450b9e5cda4b280eaceb120d03eb
#
_cell.length_a   1.000
_cell.length_b   1.000
_cell.length_c   1.000
_cell.angle_alpha   90.00
_cell.angle_beta   90.00
_cell.angle_gamma   90.00
#
_symmetry.space_group_name_H-M   'P 1'
#
loop_
_entity.id
_entity.type
_entity.pdbx_description
1 polymer ?
#
loop_
_entity_poly.entity_id
_entity_poly.type
_entity_poly.pdbx_seq_one_letter_code
_entity_poly.pdbx_strand_id
1 'polypeptide(L)'
;MIKEVIVVEGRDDVTAVKRAVDAEIIAVGGFGINAKVINRIKEAQKRQGVIVLTDPDHAGEKIRRIISKRVPGIKHAYITQKEGFKDGDIGVENASPEVIIKALECAKCEIKEKRQEFDIQDLIYFKLTGDIKAKERREAVGRELGVGYSNSNQFLTRLNNYGITREEFIEAVKRIDV
;
A
#
# COMPACT_ATOMS: atom_id res chain seq x y z
N MET A 1 12.71 3.84 -13.44
CA MET A 1 13.32 4.78 -12.45
C MET A 1 12.17 5.45 -11.71
N ILE A 2 12.10 5.32 -10.39
CA ILE A 2 11.08 5.97 -9.54
C ILE A 2 11.43 7.46 -9.48
N LYS A 3 10.48 8.32 -9.86
CA LYS A 3 10.66 9.78 -9.82
C LYS A 3 10.10 10.39 -8.54
N GLU A 4 9.13 9.71 -7.94
CA GLU A 4 8.47 10.13 -6.73
C GLU A 4 9.39 10.05 -5.51
N VAL A 5 9.13 10.91 -4.52
CA VAL A 5 9.72 10.79 -3.18
C VAL A 5 9.03 9.66 -2.44
N ILE A 6 9.81 8.79 -1.81
CA ILE A 6 9.28 7.67 -1.02
C ILE A 6 9.22 8.08 0.44
N VAL A 7 8.05 7.94 1.05
CA VAL A 7 7.83 8.21 2.48
C VAL A 7 7.73 6.88 3.23
N VAL A 8 8.55 6.73 4.26
CA VAL A 8 8.65 5.53 5.11
C VAL A 8 8.54 5.90 6.59
N GLU A 9 8.43 4.90 7.47
CA GLU A 9 8.29 5.12 8.92
C GLU A 9 9.60 5.54 9.57
N GLY A 10 10.65 4.75 9.40
CA GLY A 10 11.88 4.86 10.17
C GLY A 10 13.18 4.78 9.36
N ARG A 11 14.30 4.74 10.08
CA ARG A 11 15.65 4.72 9.51
C ARG A 11 15.99 3.39 8.83
N ASP A 12 15.51 2.28 9.37
CA ASP A 12 15.77 0.95 8.84
C ASP A 12 15.07 0.75 7.51
N ASP A 13 13.84 1.28 7.38
CA ASP A 13 13.11 1.32 6.10
C ASP A 13 13.84 2.16 5.06
N VAL A 14 14.41 3.32 5.46
CA VAL A 14 15.24 4.14 4.55
C VAL A 14 16.38 3.30 4.00
N THR A 15 17.04 2.52 4.85
CA THR A 15 18.15 1.66 4.43
C THR A 15 17.68 0.58 3.45
N ALA A 16 16.55 -0.07 3.74
CA ALA A 16 15.98 -1.10 2.86
C ALA A 16 15.57 -0.53 1.50
N VAL A 17 14.90 0.61 1.48
CA VAL A 17 14.47 1.27 0.22
C VAL A 17 15.67 1.74 -0.60
N LYS A 18 16.73 2.28 0.02
CA LYS A 18 17.97 2.68 -0.68
C LYS A 18 18.71 1.51 -1.33
N ARG A 19 18.58 0.30 -0.79
CA ARG A 19 19.14 -0.91 -1.43
C ARG A 19 18.34 -1.32 -2.66
N ALA A 20 17.06 -1.00 -2.69
CA ALA A 20 16.15 -1.37 -3.77
C ALA A 20 16.14 -0.36 -4.92
N VAL A 21 16.11 0.93 -4.62
CA VAL A 21 15.95 2.00 -5.61
C VAL A 21 16.78 3.22 -5.28
N ASP A 22 17.17 3.96 -6.32
CA ASP A 22 17.74 5.30 -6.20
C ASP A 22 16.60 6.32 -6.26
N ALA A 23 16.19 6.81 -5.09
CA ALA A 23 15.11 7.79 -4.92
C ALA A 23 15.34 8.66 -3.69
N GLU A 24 14.71 9.84 -3.67
CA GLU A 24 14.64 10.66 -2.46
C GLU A 24 13.69 10.01 -1.45
N ILE A 25 14.10 9.93 -0.17
CA ILE A 25 13.33 9.26 0.88
C ILE A 25 13.13 10.22 2.06
N ILE A 26 11.90 10.22 2.60
CA ILE A 26 11.52 10.95 3.81
C ILE A 26 11.08 9.94 4.86
N ALA A 27 11.76 9.88 5.99
CA ALA A 27 11.31 9.13 7.17
C ALA A 27 10.42 10.04 8.04
N VAL A 28 9.26 9.52 8.48
CA VAL A 28 8.32 10.30 9.29
C VAL A 28 8.63 10.30 10.78
N GLY A 29 9.39 9.31 11.27
CA GLY A 29 9.79 9.23 12.68
C GLY A 29 8.70 8.69 13.62
N GLY A 30 7.81 7.82 13.11
CA GLY A 30 6.75 7.19 13.91
C GLY A 30 5.46 8.03 14.01
N PHE A 31 4.66 7.80 15.07
CA PHE A 31 3.30 8.35 15.19
C PHE A 31 3.21 9.88 15.33
N GLY A 32 4.26 10.50 15.80
CA GLY A 32 4.32 11.95 16.04
C GLY A 32 4.69 12.74 14.79
N ILE A 33 4.07 12.46 13.63
CA ILE A 33 4.39 13.18 12.38
C ILE A 33 4.18 14.68 12.61
N ASN A 34 5.28 15.41 12.71
CA ASN A 34 5.23 16.84 12.98
C ASN A 34 4.92 17.66 11.72
N ALA A 35 4.54 18.92 11.92
CA ALA A 35 4.19 19.83 10.84
C ALA A 35 5.32 20.04 9.83
N LYS A 36 6.59 20.01 10.27
CA LYS A 36 7.76 20.17 9.40
C LYS A 36 7.89 19.01 8.41
N VAL A 37 7.67 17.77 8.87
CA VAL A 37 7.68 16.58 8.01
C VAL A 37 6.52 16.63 7.02
N ILE A 38 5.31 16.97 7.47
CA ILE A 38 4.16 17.12 6.58
C ILE A 38 4.40 18.17 5.50
N ASN A 39 5.01 19.31 5.84
CA ASN A 39 5.34 20.35 4.85
C ASN A 39 6.37 19.87 3.83
N ARG A 40 7.38 19.10 4.25
CA ARG A 40 8.32 18.47 3.31
C ARG A 40 7.61 17.52 2.34
N ILE A 41 6.68 16.70 2.85
CA ILE A 41 5.89 15.78 2.02
C ILE A 41 5.00 16.56 1.04
N LYS A 42 4.37 17.66 1.47
CA LYS A 42 3.58 18.54 0.59
C LYS A 42 4.42 19.13 -0.55
N GLU A 43 5.60 19.61 -0.24
CA GLU A 43 6.49 20.17 -1.27
C GLU A 43 6.99 19.10 -2.24
N ALA A 44 7.33 17.90 -1.74
CA ALA A 44 7.68 16.76 -2.58
C ALA A 44 6.51 16.35 -3.49
N GLN A 45 5.28 16.30 -2.96
CA GLN A 45 4.08 15.98 -3.74
C GLN A 45 3.85 16.98 -4.89
N LYS A 46 4.07 18.26 -4.66
CA LYS A 46 3.93 19.28 -5.72
C LYS A 46 4.98 19.16 -6.83
N ARG A 47 6.21 18.80 -6.46
CA ARG A 47 7.34 18.76 -7.39
C ARG A 47 7.38 17.49 -8.24
N GLN A 48 7.30 16.33 -7.60
CA GLN A 48 7.58 15.07 -8.29
C GLN A 48 6.65 13.92 -7.88
N GLY A 49 5.72 14.17 -6.96
CA GLY A 49 4.82 13.16 -6.41
C GLY A 49 5.43 12.41 -5.23
N VAL A 50 4.57 11.72 -4.49
CA VAL A 50 4.93 10.97 -3.30
C VAL A 50 4.33 9.58 -3.34
N ILE A 51 5.12 8.58 -2.96
CA ILE A 51 4.67 7.22 -2.66
C ILE A 51 4.89 6.96 -1.18
N VAL A 52 3.85 6.55 -0.46
CA VAL A 52 3.95 6.10 0.94
C VAL A 52 4.10 4.60 0.98
N LEU A 53 5.17 4.13 1.61
CA LEU A 53 5.47 2.73 1.86
C LEU A 53 5.71 2.56 3.37
N THR A 54 4.78 1.95 4.06
CA THR A 54 4.83 1.70 5.51
C THR A 54 4.65 0.22 5.80
N ASP A 55 4.95 -0.18 7.03
CA ASP A 55 4.78 -1.54 7.49
C ASP A 55 3.34 -2.04 7.31
N PRO A 56 3.14 -3.32 7.03
CA PRO A 56 1.82 -3.92 6.84
C PRO A 56 1.14 -4.22 8.18
N ASP A 57 1.03 -3.22 9.05
CA ASP A 57 0.46 -3.27 10.37
C ASP A 57 -0.46 -2.09 10.69
N HIS A 58 -1.00 -2.04 11.93
CA HIS A 58 -1.87 -0.96 12.37
C HIS A 58 -1.16 0.40 12.46
N ALA A 59 0.11 0.38 12.80
CA ALA A 59 0.93 1.58 12.92
C ALA A 59 1.11 2.23 11.54
N GLY A 60 1.54 1.44 10.56
CA GLY A 60 1.68 1.86 9.19
C GLY A 60 0.38 2.39 8.58
N GLU A 61 -0.75 1.74 8.82
CA GLU A 61 -2.06 2.21 8.37
C GLU A 61 -2.47 3.55 9.00
N LYS A 62 -2.13 3.77 10.27
CA LYS A 62 -2.37 5.05 10.95
C LYS A 62 -1.54 6.18 10.31
N ILE A 63 -0.27 5.92 10.04
CA ILE A 63 0.63 6.86 9.37
C ILE A 63 0.09 7.21 7.98
N ARG A 64 -0.29 6.22 7.17
CA ARG A 64 -0.92 6.43 5.85
C ARG A 64 -2.12 7.35 5.93
N ARG A 65 -3.02 7.10 6.87
CA ARG A 65 -4.24 7.89 7.07
C ARG A 65 -3.93 9.35 7.44
N ILE A 66 -2.95 9.56 8.33
CA ILE A 66 -2.54 10.91 8.72
C ILE A 66 -1.98 11.68 7.52
N ILE A 67 -1.12 11.04 6.73
CA ILE A 67 -0.49 11.68 5.56
C ILE A 67 -1.55 11.95 4.48
N SER A 68 -2.37 10.96 4.11
CA SER A 68 -3.40 11.10 3.07
C SER A 68 -4.38 12.23 3.37
N LYS A 69 -4.75 12.38 4.64
CA LYS A 69 -5.68 13.45 5.06
C LYS A 69 -5.09 14.86 4.88
N ARG A 70 -3.76 14.98 4.96
CA ARG A 70 -3.06 16.28 4.91
C ARG A 70 -2.40 16.57 3.57
N VAL A 71 -2.13 15.54 2.77
CA VAL A 71 -1.45 15.61 1.48
C VAL A 71 -2.24 14.81 0.45
N PRO A 72 -3.19 15.43 -0.25
CA PRO A 72 -3.99 14.73 -1.26
C PRO A 72 -3.17 14.28 -2.46
N GLY A 73 -3.60 13.20 -3.10
CA GLY A 73 -3.03 12.73 -4.37
C GLY A 73 -1.75 11.91 -4.24
N ILE A 74 -1.33 11.54 -3.02
CA ILE A 74 -0.22 10.62 -2.81
C ILE A 74 -0.58 9.20 -3.29
N LYS A 75 0.44 8.48 -3.72
CA LYS A 75 0.32 7.05 -4.04
C LYS A 75 0.63 6.21 -2.80
N HIS A 76 0.06 5.02 -2.76
CA HIS A 76 0.31 4.03 -1.72
C HIS A 76 0.93 2.76 -2.32
N ALA A 77 2.08 2.36 -1.80
CA ALA A 77 2.71 1.08 -2.06
C ALA A 77 2.49 0.15 -0.87
N TYR A 78 2.33 -1.14 -1.13
CA TYR A 78 2.05 -2.14 -0.10
C TYR A 78 2.92 -3.36 -0.28
N ILE A 79 3.45 -3.86 0.84
CA ILE A 79 4.00 -5.22 0.96
C ILE A 79 3.03 -6.05 1.79
N THR A 80 3.06 -7.37 1.65
CA THR A 80 2.30 -8.28 2.51
C THR A 80 3.02 -8.52 3.84
N GLN A 81 2.29 -8.95 4.87
CA GLN A 81 2.91 -9.35 6.14
C GLN A 81 3.94 -10.46 5.94
N LYS A 82 3.66 -11.42 5.05
CA LYS A 82 4.59 -12.51 4.72
C LYS A 82 5.87 -12.01 4.08
N GLU A 83 5.79 -11.03 3.20
CA GLU A 83 6.96 -10.42 2.52
C GLU A 83 7.81 -9.55 3.45
N GLY A 84 7.21 -8.94 4.47
CA GLY A 84 7.88 -8.16 5.49
C GLY A 84 8.25 -8.93 6.76
N PHE A 85 7.96 -10.24 6.83
CA PHE A 85 8.21 -11.04 8.02
C PHE A 85 9.63 -11.60 8.06
N LYS A 86 10.34 -11.37 9.17
CA LYS A 86 11.63 -11.97 9.46
C LYS A 86 11.84 -12.08 10.97
N ASP A 87 12.23 -13.24 11.44
CA ASP A 87 12.64 -13.49 12.83
C ASP A 87 11.63 -13.03 13.91
N GLY A 88 10.33 -13.11 13.59
CA GLY A 88 9.24 -12.70 14.50
C GLY A 88 8.86 -11.23 14.39
N ASP A 89 9.48 -10.48 13.51
CA ASP A 89 9.24 -9.06 13.26
C ASP A 89 8.65 -8.83 11.86
N ILE A 90 7.83 -7.77 11.73
CA ILE A 90 7.16 -7.42 10.46
C ILE A 90 7.47 -5.96 10.13
N GLY A 91 8.19 -5.74 9.03
CA GLY A 91 8.51 -4.41 8.59
C GLY A 91 8.99 -4.35 7.15
N VAL A 92 9.03 -3.15 6.60
CA VAL A 92 9.59 -2.86 5.26
C VAL A 92 11.08 -3.19 5.22
N GLU A 93 11.79 -3.00 6.33
CA GLU A 93 13.21 -3.28 6.49
C GLU A 93 13.56 -4.76 6.27
N ASN A 94 12.59 -5.65 6.49
CA ASN A 94 12.74 -7.11 6.32
C ASN A 94 12.44 -7.59 4.89
N ALA A 95 11.85 -6.73 4.05
CA ALA A 95 11.51 -7.09 2.67
C ALA A 95 12.75 -7.10 1.75
N SER A 96 12.74 -8.00 0.76
CA SER A 96 13.79 -8.02 -0.25
C SER A 96 13.71 -6.81 -1.20
N PRO A 97 14.82 -6.40 -1.83
CA PRO A 97 14.80 -5.33 -2.82
C PRO A 97 13.76 -5.54 -3.94
N GLU A 98 13.59 -6.76 -4.42
CA GLU A 98 12.64 -7.11 -5.48
C GLU A 98 11.19 -6.88 -5.04
N VAL A 99 10.86 -7.22 -3.78
CA VAL A 99 9.54 -6.98 -3.19
C VAL A 99 9.26 -5.48 -3.09
N ILE A 100 10.22 -4.69 -2.63
CA ILE A 100 10.10 -3.23 -2.53
C ILE A 100 9.92 -2.61 -3.92
N ILE A 101 10.72 -3.00 -4.91
CA ILE A 101 10.60 -2.51 -6.29
C ILE A 101 9.20 -2.79 -6.82
N LYS A 102 8.73 -4.04 -6.72
CA LYS A 102 7.39 -4.44 -7.17
C LYS A 102 6.29 -3.64 -6.47
N ALA A 103 6.39 -3.46 -5.16
CA ALA A 103 5.42 -2.66 -4.41
C ALA A 103 5.36 -1.21 -4.90
N LEU A 104 6.50 -0.59 -5.15
CA LEU A 104 6.59 0.79 -5.65
C LEU A 104 6.03 0.92 -7.07
N GLU A 105 6.31 -0.05 -7.96
CA GLU A 105 5.78 -0.07 -9.32
C GLU A 105 4.25 -0.23 -9.36
N CYS A 106 3.69 -0.96 -8.40
CA CYS A 106 2.24 -1.16 -8.25
C CYS A 106 1.54 -0.05 -7.47
N ALA A 107 2.25 0.97 -7.00
CA ALA A 107 1.69 2.02 -6.16
C ALA A 107 0.51 2.74 -6.83
N LYS A 108 -0.57 2.91 -6.07
CA LYS A 108 -1.83 3.50 -6.55
C LYS A 108 -2.22 4.74 -5.76
N CYS A 109 -2.80 5.69 -6.46
CA CYS A 109 -3.40 6.89 -5.89
C CYS A 109 -4.90 6.70 -5.68
N GLU A 110 -5.45 7.22 -4.60
CA GLU A 110 -6.90 7.30 -4.42
C GLU A 110 -7.51 8.24 -5.45
N ILE A 111 -8.57 7.81 -6.12
CA ILE A 111 -9.32 8.64 -7.05
C ILE A 111 -10.24 9.59 -6.29
N LYS A 112 -10.44 10.79 -6.81
CA LYS A 112 -11.26 11.83 -6.16
C LYS A 112 -12.75 11.53 -6.20
N GLU A 113 -13.22 10.82 -7.22
CA GLU A 113 -14.62 10.49 -7.41
C GLU A 113 -14.99 9.25 -6.62
N LYS A 114 -16.10 9.31 -5.85
CA LYS A 114 -16.63 8.14 -5.18
C LYS A 114 -17.15 7.14 -6.23
N ARG A 115 -16.55 5.95 -6.24
CA ARG A 115 -16.98 4.82 -7.07
C ARG A 115 -17.66 3.76 -6.22
N GLN A 116 -18.62 3.08 -6.83
CA GLN A 116 -19.25 1.86 -6.32
C GLN A 116 -19.23 0.76 -7.38
N GLU A 117 -18.04 0.52 -7.92
CA GLU A 117 -17.82 -0.55 -8.92
C GLU A 117 -18.00 -1.94 -8.30
N PHE A 118 -17.59 -2.07 -7.03
CA PHE A 118 -17.65 -3.32 -6.26
C PHE A 118 -18.51 -3.15 -5.04
N ASP A 119 -19.20 -4.23 -4.68
CA ASP A 119 -19.99 -4.34 -3.45
C ASP A 119 -19.63 -5.61 -2.66
N ILE A 120 -20.34 -5.85 -1.55
CA ILE A 120 -20.08 -7.00 -0.68
C ILE A 120 -20.42 -8.33 -1.35
N GLN A 121 -21.35 -8.35 -2.30
CA GLN A 121 -21.74 -9.55 -3.05
C GLN A 121 -20.59 -10.03 -3.95
N ASP A 122 -19.84 -9.09 -4.54
CA ASP A 122 -18.61 -9.42 -5.29
C ASP A 122 -17.62 -10.17 -4.38
N LEU A 123 -17.39 -9.66 -3.16
CA LEU A 123 -16.46 -10.32 -2.23
C LEU A 123 -16.95 -11.71 -1.80
N ILE A 124 -18.26 -11.92 -1.62
CA ILE A 124 -18.86 -13.21 -1.30
C ILE A 124 -18.68 -14.17 -2.47
N TYR A 125 -19.05 -13.75 -3.68
CA TYR A 125 -18.98 -14.55 -4.91
C TYR A 125 -17.56 -15.07 -5.17
N PHE A 126 -16.55 -14.23 -5.02
CA PHE A 126 -15.14 -14.60 -5.21
C PHE A 126 -14.47 -15.18 -3.95
N LYS A 127 -15.24 -15.52 -2.90
CA LYS A 127 -14.75 -16.09 -1.63
C LYS A 127 -13.69 -15.24 -0.93
N LEU A 128 -13.81 -13.93 -1.06
CA LEU A 128 -12.96 -12.94 -0.39
C LEU A 128 -13.52 -12.49 0.95
N THR A 129 -14.73 -12.95 1.30
CA THR A 129 -15.37 -12.85 2.62
C THR A 129 -16.30 -14.01 2.83
N GLY A 130 -16.60 -14.37 4.11
CA GLY A 130 -17.50 -15.47 4.43
C GLY A 130 -16.95 -16.88 4.15
N ASP A 131 -15.68 -17.03 3.81
CA ASP A 131 -15.02 -18.30 3.54
C ASP A 131 -13.83 -18.50 4.48
N ILE A 132 -13.50 -19.76 4.81
CA ILE A 132 -12.38 -20.09 5.71
C ILE A 132 -11.03 -19.59 5.18
N LYS A 133 -10.84 -19.53 3.87
CA LYS A 133 -9.65 -19.06 3.19
C LYS A 133 -9.73 -17.60 2.75
N ALA A 134 -10.81 -16.88 3.10
CA ALA A 134 -11.06 -15.53 2.63
C ALA A 134 -9.92 -14.55 2.97
N LYS A 135 -9.27 -14.71 4.12
CA LYS A 135 -8.12 -13.91 4.52
C LYS A 135 -6.93 -14.08 3.55
N GLU A 136 -6.54 -15.32 3.30
CA GLU A 136 -5.43 -15.68 2.41
C GLU A 136 -5.71 -15.22 0.96
N ARG A 137 -6.95 -15.41 0.51
CA ARG A 137 -7.38 -14.98 -0.81
C ARG A 137 -7.32 -13.46 -0.97
N ARG A 138 -7.79 -12.69 0.03
CA ARG A 138 -7.67 -11.22 -0.01
C ARG A 138 -6.21 -10.77 -0.03
N GLU A 139 -5.34 -11.43 0.72
CA GLU A 139 -3.90 -11.13 0.70
C GLU A 139 -3.30 -11.36 -0.69
N ALA A 140 -3.62 -12.48 -1.32
CA ALA A 140 -3.13 -12.82 -2.65
C ALA A 140 -3.67 -11.87 -3.74
N VAL A 141 -4.98 -11.63 -3.78
CA VAL A 141 -5.60 -10.68 -4.72
C VAL A 141 -5.10 -9.26 -4.47
N GLY A 142 -4.97 -8.86 -3.21
CA GLY A 142 -4.47 -7.54 -2.83
C GLY A 142 -3.03 -7.30 -3.27
N ARG A 143 -2.19 -8.36 -3.25
CA ARG A 143 -0.84 -8.33 -3.80
C ARG A 143 -0.85 -8.12 -5.32
N GLU A 144 -1.63 -8.91 -6.05
CA GLU A 144 -1.74 -8.79 -7.51
C GLU A 144 -2.22 -7.41 -7.94
N LEU A 145 -3.19 -6.84 -7.22
CA LEU A 145 -3.75 -5.54 -7.50
C LEU A 145 -2.93 -4.35 -6.97
N GLY A 146 -1.92 -4.60 -6.13
CA GLY A 146 -1.16 -3.54 -5.49
C GLY A 146 -1.95 -2.73 -4.46
N VAL A 147 -3.03 -3.30 -3.88
CA VAL A 147 -3.87 -2.64 -2.86
C VAL A 147 -3.57 -3.11 -1.44
N GLY A 148 -2.68 -4.09 -1.29
CA GLY A 148 -2.25 -4.66 -0.02
C GLY A 148 -3.32 -5.48 0.70
N TYR A 149 -2.92 -6.10 1.83
CA TYR A 149 -3.84 -6.82 2.70
C TYR A 149 -4.69 -5.88 3.54
N SER A 150 -5.94 -6.29 3.75
CA SER A 150 -6.88 -5.61 4.64
C SER A 150 -8.05 -6.51 5.04
N ASN A 151 -8.85 -6.10 6.03
CA ASN A 151 -10.14 -6.75 6.28
C ASN A 151 -11.11 -6.54 5.12
N SER A 152 -12.24 -7.26 5.10
CA SER A 152 -13.20 -7.23 3.99
C SER A 152 -13.71 -5.83 3.67
N ASN A 153 -14.05 -5.04 4.69
CA ASN A 153 -14.57 -3.67 4.48
C ASN A 153 -13.50 -2.73 3.92
N GLN A 154 -12.29 -2.79 4.44
CA GLN A 154 -11.16 -2.03 3.92
C GLN A 154 -10.79 -2.46 2.49
N PHE A 155 -10.83 -3.76 2.22
CA PHE A 155 -10.54 -4.29 0.89
C PHE A 155 -11.53 -3.75 -0.15
N LEU A 156 -12.82 -3.82 0.16
CA LEU A 156 -13.88 -3.24 -0.68
C LEU A 156 -13.68 -1.74 -0.91
N THR A 157 -13.38 -1.01 0.17
CA THR A 157 -13.08 0.43 0.09
C THR A 157 -11.88 0.71 -0.84
N ARG A 158 -10.81 -0.08 -0.73
CA ARG A 158 -9.62 0.08 -1.59
C ARG A 158 -9.89 -0.25 -3.04
N LEU A 159 -10.64 -1.32 -3.33
CA LEU A 159 -11.03 -1.66 -4.71
C LEU A 159 -11.72 -0.47 -5.38
N ASN A 160 -12.65 0.17 -4.68
CA ASN A 160 -13.37 1.32 -5.22
C ASN A 160 -12.49 2.58 -5.26
N ASN A 161 -11.79 2.92 -4.17
CA ASN A 161 -11.04 4.17 -4.05
C ASN A 161 -9.80 4.21 -4.94
N TYR A 162 -9.16 3.08 -5.21
CA TYR A 162 -7.98 3.02 -6.09
C TYR A 162 -8.33 2.82 -7.57
N GLY A 163 -9.62 2.88 -7.89
CA GLY A 163 -10.07 2.82 -9.28
C GLY A 163 -9.83 1.49 -9.97
N ILE A 164 -9.80 0.39 -9.22
CA ILE A 164 -9.65 -0.96 -9.80
C ILE A 164 -10.82 -1.22 -10.73
N THR A 165 -10.54 -1.69 -11.95
CA THR A 165 -11.59 -2.09 -12.89
C THR A 165 -12.03 -3.53 -12.64
N ARG A 166 -13.20 -3.91 -13.14
CA ARG A 166 -13.67 -5.30 -13.06
C ARG A 166 -12.74 -6.25 -13.79
N GLU A 167 -12.18 -5.85 -14.91
CA GLU A 167 -11.23 -6.64 -15.68
C GLU A 167 -9.95 -6.90 -14.89
N GLU A 168 -9.33 -5.86 -14.31
CA GLU A 168 -8.16 -5.99 -13.45
C GLU A 168 -8.42 -6.94 -12.27
N PHE A 169 -9.58 -6.78 -11.62
CA PHE A 169 -9.98 -7.62 -10.50
C PHE A 169 -10.15 -9.09 -10.88
N ILE A 170 -10.87 -9.37 -11.97
CA ILE A 170 -11.09 -10.74 -12.47
C ILE A 170 -9.77 -11.39 -12.87
N GLU A 171 -8.88 -10.66 -13.54
CA GLU A 171 -7.55 -11.18 -13.90
C GLU A 171 -6.70 -11.50 -12.66
N ALA A 172 -6.74 -10.65 -11.63
CA ALA A 172 -6.05 -10.92 -10.37
C ALA A 172 -6.60 -12.17 -9.66
N VAL A 173 -7.92 -12.35 -9.63
CA VAL A 173 -8.54 -13.55 -9.06
C VAL A 173 -8.15 -14.81 -9.84
N LYS A 174 -8.18 -14.77 -11.18
CA LYS A 174 -7.77 -15.92 -12.02
C LYS A 174 -6.32 -16.33 -11.74
N ARG A 175 -5.41 -15.38 -11.55
CA ARG A 175 -3.99 -15.67 -11.29
C ARG A 175 -3.75 -16.39 -9.97
N ILE A 176 -4.59 -16.18 -8.97
CA ILE A 176 -4.46 -16.87 -7.68
C ILE A 176 -5.15 -18.23 -7.64
N ASP A 177 -6.02 -18.53 -8.60
CA ASP A 177 -6.78 -19.79 -8.68
C ASP A 177 -6.09 -20.84 -9.58
N VAL A 178 -4.89 -20.56 -10.09
CA VAL A 178 -4.05 -21.47 -10.88
C VAL A 178 -3.20 -22.37 -10.00
#